data_d169b5567fb9e98be46c0db76834be3d
#
_entry.id   d169b5567fb9e98be46c0db76834be3d
#
_cell.length_a   1.000
_cell.length_b   1.000
_cell.length_c   1.000
_cell.angle_alpha   90.00
_cell.angle_beta   90.00
_cell.angle_gamma   90.00
#
_symmetry.space_group_name_H-M   'P 1'
#
loop_
_entity.id
_entity.type
_entity.pdbx_description
1 polymer ?
#
loop_
_entity_poly.entity_id
_entity_poly.type
_entity_poly.pdbx_seq_one_letter_code
_entity_poly.pdbx_strand_id
1 'polypeptide(L)'
;SYVVNENLHLVAEVSNTNPFLNEGISIIYKLYFSPQINVTNVGEIETPEFENFWSQNIKIPRLQIERGSYKGDSYNYVTWKKTVLYPQKTDKLEILPLSLDVSVDVPTNRRDFFGNRIYNQVSKKVTAGKRIIQVKELPVNAPESFNGAVGDFEIDLRTTKTDLNASESLQATVEISGKGNLKLFSPPSLQVPSSLEKYDPEYNEKVSTNITGMKGSISNTCLLYTSPSPRDSIR
;
A
#
# COMPACT_ATOMS: atom_id res chain seq x y z
N SER A 1 36.23 9.95 -7.84
CA SER A 1 34.93 10.28 -7.18
C SER A 1 33.96 11.02 -8.12
N TYR A 2 34.43 11.90 -9.02
CA TYR A 2 33.58 12.63 -9.99
C TYR A 2 32.75 11.68 -10.88
N VAL A 3 33.40 10.66 -11.43
CA VAL A 3 32.75 9.65 -12.30
C VAL A 3 31.58 8.92 -11.61
N VAL A 4 31.67 8.66 -10.31
CA VAL A 4 30.61 7.95 -9.57
C VAL A 4 29.44 8.89 -9.25
N ASN A 5 29.69 10.19 -9.08
CA ASN A 5 28.65 11.16 -8.74
C ASN A 5 27.63 11.37 -9.85
N GLU A 6 28.07 11.33 -11.11
CA GLU A 6 27.20 11.55 -12.28
C GLU A 6 26.53 10.26 -12.79
N ASN A 7 26.98 9.11 -12.30
CA ASN A 7 26.59 7.81 -12.84
C ASN A 7 25.71 6.96 -11.89
N LEU A 8 25.34 7.51 -10.71
CA LEU A 8 24.59 6.77 -9.71
C LEU A 8 23.55 7.68 -9.05
N HIS A 9 22.27 7.32 -9.16
CA HIS A 9 21.15 8.13 -8.65
C HIS A 9 20.11 7.27 -7.96
N LEU A 10 19.66 7.68 -6.77
CA LEU A 10 18.53 7.08 -6.09
C LEU A 10 17.33 8.01 -6.22
N VAL A 11 16.22 7.49 -6.76
CA VAL A 11 15.03 8.26 -7.08
C VAL A 11 13.82 7.66 -6.35
N ALA A 12 13.01 8.52 -5.72
CA ALA A 12 11.71 8.16 -5.20
C ALA A 12 10.61 8.69 -6.13
N GLU A 13 9.83 7.79 -6.70
CA GLU A 13 8.68 8.09 -7.56
C GLU A 13 7.40 7.93 -6.77
N VAL A 14 6.60 8.99 -6.65
CA VAL A 14 5.30 8.99 -5.97
C VAL A 14 4.20 9.06 -7.01
N SER A 15 3.18 8.20 -6.90
CA SER A 15 2.09 8.11 -7.88
C SER A 15 1.16 9.33 -7.88
N ASN A 16 0.93 9.92 -6.70
CA ASN A 16 0.11 11.13 -6.53
C ASN A 16 0.60 11.90 -5.31
N THR A 17 0.95 13.17 -5.47
CA THR A 17 1.42 14.03 -4.39
C THR A 17 0.31 14.85 -3.73
N ASN A 18 -0.93 14.79 -4.26
CA ASN A 18 -2.09 15.51 -3.75
C ASN A 18 -3.32 14.59 -3.59
N PRO A 19 -3.20 13.47 -2.85
CA PRO A 19 -4.32 12.55 -2.63
C PRO A 19 -5.35 13.16 -1.68
N PHE A 20 -6.54 12.60 -1.69
CA PHE A 20 -7.50 12.77 -0.59
C PHE A 20 -7.09 11.93 0.63
N LEU A 21 -7.61 12.31 1.80
CA LEU A 21 -7.52 11.48 3.01
C LEU A 21 -7.99 10.05 2.70
N ASN A 22 -7.24 9.04 3.14
CA ASN A 22 -7.51 7.63 2.87
C ASN A 22 -7.46 7.19 1.40
N GLU A 23 -7.05 8.05 0.46
CA GLU A 23 -6.78 7.65 -0.93
C GLU A 23 -5.42 6.96 -1.04
N GLY A 24 -5.38 5.78 -1.66
CA GLY A 24 -4.15 5.00 -1.81
C GLY A 24 -3.18 5.62 -2.81
N ILE A 25 -1.93 5.80 -2.39
CA ILE A 25 -0.81 6.19 -3.24
C ILE A 25 0.32 5.17 -3.13
N SER A 26 1.25 5.21 -4.07
CA SER A 26 2.45 4.38 -4.01
C SER A 26 3.71 5.22 -4.07
N ILE A 27 4.77 4.72 -3.42
CA ILE A 27 6.14 5.22 -3.57
C ILE A 27 7.05 4.08 -4.01
N ILE A 28 7.83 4.33 -5.07
CA ILE A 28 8.78 3.37 -5.64
C ILE A 28 10.16 4.00 -5.61
N TYR A 29 11.11 3.30 -5.01
CA TYR A 29 12.51 3.71 -4.98
C TYR A 29 13.28 2.94 -6.04
N LYS A 30 13.93 3.66 -6.95
CA LYS A 30 14.75 3.12 -8.03
C LYS A 30 16.18 3.60 -7.91
N LEU A 31 17.11 2.66 -7.94
CA LEU A 31 18.53 2.96 -8.04
C LEU A 31 18.95 2.89 -9.51
N TYR A 32 19.25 4.05 -10.10
CA TYR A 32 19.75 4.20 -11.44
C TYR A 32 21.27 4.20 -11.43
N PHE A 33 21.88 3.46 -12.35
CA PHE A 33 23.33 3.41 -12.54
C PHE A 33 23.68 3.33 -14.03
N SER A 34 24.73 4.03 -14.40
CA SER A 34 25.23 4.02 -15.79
C SER A 34 25.65 2.61 -16.19
N PRO A 35 25.42 2.19 -17.45
CA PRO A 35 25.92 0.92 -17.95
C PRO A 35 27.44 0.76 -17.89
N GLN A 36 28.17 1.86 -17.67
CA GLN A 36 29.64 1.88 -17.63
C GLN A 36 30.22 1.54 -16.25
N ILE A 37 29.40 1.51 -15.19
CA ILE A 37 29.82 1.15 -13.84
C ILE A 37 29.26 -0.22 -13.44
N ASN A 38 30.06 -0.95 -12.68
CA ASN A 38 29.65 -2.24 -12.13
C ASN A 38 29.28 -2.07 -10.65
N VAL A 39 28.01 -2.24 -10.31
CA VAL A 39 27.52 -2.22 -8.93
C VAL A 39 27.80 -3.59 -8.31
N THR A 40 28.58 -3.62 -7.24
CA THR A 40 29.01 -4.86 -6.56
C THR A 40 28.26 -5.14 -5.28
N ASN A 41 27.85 -4.08 -4.55
CA ASN A 41 27.10 -4.21 -3.31
C ASN A 41 26.19 -3.01 -3.09
N VAL A 42 25.03 -3.23 -2.45
CA VAL A 42 24.10 -2.18 -2.04
C VAL A 42 23.59 -2.51 -0.63
N GLY A 43 23.70 -1.54 0.28
CA GLY A 43 23.18 -1.61 1.64
C GLY A 43 22.29 -0.42 1.97
N GLU A 44 21.20 -0.64 2.70
CA GLU A 44 20.34 0.42 3.20
C GLU A 44 20.93 1.01 4.48
N ILE A 45 21.14 2.32 4.54
CA ILE A 45 21.68 3.06 5.70
C ILE A 45 20.64 3.94 6.37
N GLU A 46 19.68 4.46 5.64
CA GLU A 46 18.55 5.22 6.16
C GLU A 46 17.28 4.67 5.54
N THR A 47 16.34 4.24 6.38
CA THR A 47 15.04 3.72 5.95
C THR A 47 14.01 4.84 5.96
N PRO A 48 13.16 4.98 4.93
CA PRO A 48 12.11 5.98 4.93
C PRO A 48 11.07 5.67 6.00
N GLU A 49 10.62 6.69 6.71
CA GLU A 49 9.51 6.62 7.64
C GLU A 49 8.26 7.23 7.02
N PHE A 50 7.10 6.64 7.32
CA PHE A 50 5.79 6.99 6.77
C PHE A 50 4.85 7.42 7.90
N GLU A 51 5.25 8.44 8.64
CA GLU A 51 4.45 8.97 9.74
C GLU A 51 3.10 9.50 9.24
N ASN A 52 2.02 9.19 9.92
CA ASN A 52 0.63 9.50 9.55
C ASN A 52 0.16 8.86 8.24
N PHE A 53 0.80 7.77 7.82
CA PHE A 53 0.30 6.89 6.76
C PHE A 53 0.08 5.49 7.32
N TRP A 54 -0.99 4.83 6.88
CA TRP A 54 -0.98 3.39 6.87
C TRP A 54 -0.09 2.94 5.71
N SER A 55 0.84 2.05 5.94
CA SER A 55 1.82 1.64 4.94
C SER A 55 1.96 0.15 4.84
N GLN A 56 2.18 -0.36 3.63
CA GLN A 56 2.53 -1.75 3.37
C GLN A 56 3.61 -1.84 2.31
N ASN A 57 4.74 -2.45 2.68
CA ASN A 57 5.79 -2.77 1.73
C ASN A 57 5.33 -3.90 0.79
N ILE A 58 5.57 -3.72 -0.50
CA ILE A 58 5.28 -4.72 -1.52
C ILE A 58 6.54 -5.53 -1.77
N LYS A 59 6.44 -6.84 -1.54
CA LYS A 59 7.56 -7.76 -1.70
C LYS A 59 8.12 -7.71 -3.11
N ILE A 60 9.44 -7.58 -3.22
CA ILE A 60 10.22 -7.73 -4.44
C ILE A 60 10.94 -9.07 -4.31
N PRO A 61 10.51 -10.13 -5.01
CA PRO A 61 11.07 -11.47 -4.83
C PRO A 61 12.55 -11.56 -5.22
N ARG A 62 12.94 -10.78 -6.25
CA ARG A 62 14.29 -10.70 -6.77
C ARG A 62 14.53 -9.33 -7.39
N LEU A 63 15.67 -8.72 -7.08
CA LEU A 63 16.13 -7.52 -7.78
C LEU A 63 16.48 -7.89 -9.23
N GLN A 64 15.90 -7.15 -10.17
CA GLN A 64 16.16 -7.30 -11.60
C GLN A 64 16.73 -6.00 -12.15
N ILE A 65 17.74 -6.12 -12.98
CA ILE A 65 18.31 -4.97 -13.70
C ILE A 65 17.45 -4.74 -14.94
N GLU A 66 16.89 -3.54 -15.01
CA GLU A 66 16.08 -3.08 -16.13
C GLU A 66 16.78 -1.91 -16.82
N ARG A 67 16.45 -1.67 -18.09
CA ARG A 67 16.92 -0.49 -18.83
C ARG A 67 15.89 0.60 -18.77
N GLY A 68 16.35 1.83 -18.59
CA GLY A 68 15.48 3.00 -18.51
C GLY A 68 16.21 4.27 -18.87
N SER A 69 15.52 5.40 -18.70
CA SER A 69 16.10 6.73 -18.91
C SER A 69 16.04 7.52 -17.59
N TYR A 70 17.12 8.23 -17.32
CA TYR A 70 17.17 9.22 -16.24
C TYR A 70 17.68 10.54 -16.81
N LYS A 71 16.84 11.60 -16.70
CA LYS A 71 17.10 12.94 -17.27
C LYS A 71 17.46 12.95 -18.76
N GLY A 72 16.92 12.01 -19.53
CA GLY A 72 17.14 11.89 -20.96
C GLY A 72 18.28 10.93 -21.38
N ASP A 73 19.13 10.55 -20.45
CA ASP A 73 20.23 9.60 -20.70
C ASP A 73 19.81 8.16 -20.42
N SER A 74 20.49 7.22 -21.07
CA SER A 74 20.24 5.79 -20.92
C SER A 74 20.92 5.25 -19.67
N TYR A 75 20.13 4.64 -18.78
CA TYR A 75 20.60 4.03 -17.53
C TYR A 75 20.08 2.60 -17.39
N ASN A 76 20.79 1.81 -16.60
CA ASN A 76 20.23 0.64 -15.94
C ASN A 76 19.60 1.09 -14.63
N TYR A 77 18.56 0.38 -14.16
CA TYR A 77 18.03 0.60 -12.82
C TYR A 77 17.58 -0.71 -12.18
N VAL A 78 17.52 -0.69 -10.85
CA VAL A 78 16.84 -1.71 -10.06
C VAL A 78 15.77 -1.04 -9.21
N THR A 79 14.64 -1.69 -9.08
CA THR A 79 13.61 -1.28 -8.12
C THR A 79 14.01 -1.82 -6.75
N TRP A 80 14.39 -0.90 -5.86
CA TRP A 80 14.90 -1.23 -4.53
C TRP A 80 13.77 -1.49 -3.52
N LYS A 81 12.78 -0.61 -3.49
CA LYS A 81 11.65 -0.69 -2.54
C LYS A 81 10.36 -0.20 -3.21
N LYS A 82 9.24 -0.85 -2.86
CA LYS A 82 7.89 -0.45 -3.25
C LYS A 82 7.01 -0.43 -2.01
N THR A 83 6.30 0.66 -1.78
CA THR A 83 5.40 0.80 -0.64
C THR A 83 4.09 1.43 -1.08
N VAL A 84 2.98 0.88 -0.62
CA VAL A 84 1.64 1.48 -0.75
C VAL A 84 1.34 2.23 0.53
N LEU A 85 0.79 3.44 0.39
CA LEU A 85 0.53 4.37 1.46
C LEU A 85 -0.92 4.85 1.39
N TYR A 86 -1.57 4.95 2.55
CA TYR A 86 -2.88 5.57 2.71
C TYR A 86 -2.75 6.65 3.77
N PRO A 87 -2.84 7.95 3.41
CA PRO A 87 -2.70 9.04 4.37
C PRO A 87 -3.84 9.00 5.39
N GLN A 88 -3.49 9.13 6.68
CA GLN A 88 -4.41 9.08 7.82
C GLN A 88 -4.66 10.47 8.42
N LYS A 89 -4.05 11.49 7.87
CA LYS A 89 -4.17 12.88 8.29
C LYS A 89 -4.16 13.79 7.06
N THR A 90 -4.90 14.87 7.12
CA THR A 90 -4.93 15.94 6.10
C THR A 90 -3.73 16.86 6.22
N ASP A 91 -3.59 17.79 5.29
CA ASP A 91 -2.51 18.75 5.18
C ASP A 91 -1.19 18.15 4.67
N LYS A 92 -0.09 18.76 5.08
CA LYS A 92 1.24 18.43 4.62
C LYS A 92 1.82 17.26 5.42
N LEU A 93 2.02 16.12 4.75
CA LEU A 93 2.76 14.98 5.28
C LEU A 93 4.13 14.86 4.63
N GLU A 94 5.12 14.42 5.40
CA GLU A 94 6.49 14.24 4.92
C GLU A 94 6.84 12.74 4.91
N ILE A 95 7.45 12.29 3.82
CA ILE A 95 8.11 10.99 3.74
C ILE A 95 9.61 11.23 3.86
N LEU A 96 10.23 10.64 4.88
CA LEU A 96 11.64 10.81 5.16
C LEU A 96 12.52 10.16 4.09
N PRO A 97 13.80 10.59 3.95
CA PRO A 97 14.69 10.07 2.92
C PRO A 97 14.97 8.58 3.04
N LEU A 98 15.20 7.94 1.88
CA LEU A 98 15.90 6.66 1.79
C LEU A 98 17.35 6.94 1.38
N SER A 99 18.31 6.36 2.10
CA SER A 99 19.73 6.41 1.72
C SER A 99 20.31 5.02 1.61
N LEU A 100 21.09 4.82 0.55
CA LEU A 100 21.81 3.58 0.28
C LEU A 100 23.32 3.85 0.25
N ASP A 101 24.11 2.89 0.77
CA ASP A 101 25.53 2.78 0.50
C ASP A 101 25.72 1.83 -0.69
N VAL A 102 26.32 2.32 -1.76
CA VAL A 102 26.49 1.59 -3.00
C VAL A 102 27.96 1.45 -3.32
N SER A 103 28.45 0.20 -3.37
CA SER A 103 29.80 -0.12 -3.78
C SER A 103 29.83 -0.38 -5.28
N VAL A 104 30.77 0.24 -5.96
CA VAL A 104 30.97 0.11 -7.40
C VAL A 104 32.44 -0.13 -7.72
N ASP A 105 32.69 -0.92 -8.77
CA ASP A 105 34.02 -1.07 -9.34
C ASP A 105 34.27 0.02 -10.37
N VAL A 106 35.33 0.80 -10.16
CA VAL A 106 35.79 1.85 -11.06
C VAL A 106 37.06 1.40 -11.75
N PRO A 107 37.14 1.39 -13.09
CA PRO A 107 38.33 1.02 -13.82
C PRO A 107 39.47 2.00 -13.52
N THR A 108 40.65 1.47 -13.27
CA THR A 108 41.87 2.28 -13.13
C THR A 108 42.65 2.33 -14.44
N ASN A 109 43.59 3.24 -14.54
CA ASN A 109 44.55 3.27 -15.69
C ASN A 109 45.63 2.19 -15.56
N ARG A 110 45.59 1.34 -14.53
CA ARG A 110 46.57 0.26 -14.31
C ARG A 110 46.08 -1.04 -14.93
N ARG A 111 47.05 -1.84 -15.39
CA ARG A 111 46.82 -3.21 -15.83
C ARG A 111 47.65 -4.16 -14.99
N ASP A 112 47.13 -5.38 -14.82
CA ASP A 112 47.87 -6.47 -14.17
C ASP A 112 48.97 -7.02 -15.12
N PHE A 113 49.73 -8.00 -14.62
CA PHE A 113 50.78 -8.66 -15.40
C PHE A 113 50.27 -9.34 -16.67
N PHE A 114 48.99 -9.72 -16.70
CA PHE A 114 48.34 -10.36 -17.86
C PHE A 114 47.64 -9.36 -18.80
N GLY A 115 47.75 -8.07 -18.52
CA GLY A 115 47.15 -7.00 -19.34
C GLY A 115 45.69 -6.68 -19.02
N ASN A 116 45.07 -7.30 -17.98
CA ASN A 116 43.72 -7.01 -17.58
C ASN A 116 43.65 -5.67 -16.83
N ARG A 117 42.52 -4.98 -16.96
CA ARG A 117 42.30 -3.74 -16.19
C ARG A 117 42.14 -4.03 -14.70
N ILE A 118 42.81 -3.24 -13.88
CA ILE A 118 42.64 -3.25 -12.43
C ILE A 118 41.47 -2.32 -12.06
N TYR A 119 40.57 -2.78 -11.21
CA TYR A 119 39.44 -2.01 -10.68
C TYR A 119 39.68 -1.65 -9.22
N ASN A 120 39.27 -0.46 -8.85
CA ASN A 120 39.18 -0.06 -7.45
C ASN A 120 37.71 -0.04 -7.03
N GLN A 121 37.41 -0.66 -5.91
CA GLN A 121 36.07 -0.58 -5.31
C GLN A 121 35.94 0.75 -4.55
N VAL A 122 34.86 1.45 -4.82
CA VAL A 122 34.51 2.72 -4.18
C VAL A 122 33.08 2.62 -3.64
N SER A 123 32.87 2.95 -2.38
CA SER A 123 31.52 3.09 -1.81
C SER A 123 31.05 4.54 -1.87
N LYS A 124 29.75 4.70 -2.14
CA LYS A 124 29.10 5.99 -2.19
C LYS A 124 27.71 5.95 -1.56
N LYS A 125 27.43 6.90 -0.66
CA LYS A 125 26.08 7.18 -0.20
C LYS A 125 25.29 7.89 -1.30
N VAL A 126 24.11 7.34 -1.64
CA VAL A 126 23.10 7.98 -2.50
C VAL A 126 21.80 8.10 -1.73
N THR A 127 21.10 9.23 -1.92
CA THR A 127 19.90 9.54 -1.14
C THR A 127 18.77 9.97 -2.06
N ALA A 128 17.61 9.31 -1.94
CA ALA A 128 16.34 9.85 -2.41
C ALA A 128 15.83 10.82 -1.33
N GLY A 129 15.85 12.10 -1.62
CA GLY A 129 15.44 13.14 -0.69
C GLY A 129 13.98 13.01 -0.25
N LYS A 130 13.62 13.70 0.81
CA LYS A 130 12.25 13.71 1.33
C LYS A 130 11.21 14.02 0.26
N ARG A 131 10.02 13.47 0.42
CA ARG A 131 8.84 13.78 -0.40
C ARG A 131 7.76 14.41 0.45
N ILE A 132 7.06 15.36 -0.14
CA ILE A 132 5.95 16.07 0.50
C ILE A 132 4.68 15.63 -0.20
N ILE A 133 3.71 15.19 0.60
CA ILE A 133 2.38 14.80 0.15
C ILE A 133 1.40 15.81 0.74
N GLN A 134 0.70 16.53 -0.13
CA GLN A 134 -0.32 17.48 0.26
C GLN A 134 -1.68 16.76 0.26
N VAL A 135 -2.12 16.32 1.42
CA VAL A 135 -3.35 15.54 1.58
C VAL A 135 -4.55 16.47 1.65
N LYS A 136 -5.51 16.26 0.76
CA LYS A 136 -6.77 17.02 0.71
C LYS A 136 -7.81 16.43 1.66
N GLU A 137 -8.64 17.29 2.21
CA GLU A 137 -9.83 16.87 2.93
C GLU A 137 -10.81 16.16 2.00
N LEU A 138 -11.60 15.23 2.58
CA LEU A 138 -12.72 14.63 1.86
C LEU A 138 -13.81 15.69 1.59
N PRO A 139 -14.65 15.48 0.55
CA PRO A 139 -15.77 16.40 0.28
C PRO A 139 -16.63 16.63 1.52
N VAL A 140 -17.09 17.85 1.70
CA VAL A 140 -17.99 18.24 2.79
C VAL A 140 -19.38 17.60 2.60
N ASN A 141 -20.19 17.57 3.67
CA ASN A 141 -21.55 17.02 3.70
C ASN A 141 -21.62 15.50 3.53
N ALA A 142 -20.65 14.78 4.08
CA ALA A 142 -20.75 13.33 4.19
C ALA A 142 -22.02 12.95 5.00
N PRO A 143 -22.75 11.89 4.61
CA PRO A 143 -23.88 11.40 5.40
C PRO A 143 -23.39 10.89 6.78
N GLU A 144 -24.29 10.91 7.78
CA GLU A 144 -23.95 10.42 9.14
C GLU A 144 -23.47 8.95 9.14
N SER A 145 -23.92 8.16 8.18
CA SER A 145 -23.50 6.77 7.99
C SER A 145 -22.13 6.62 7.35
N PHE A 146 -21.45 7.71 6.97
CA PHE A 146 -20.12 7.63 6.36
C PHE A 146 -19.10 7.11 7.37
N ASN A 147 -18.41 6.04 7.02
CA ASN A 147 -17.49 5.33 7.90
C ASN A 147 -16.02 5.41 7.46
N GLY A 148 -15.69 6.32 6.55
CA GLY A 148 -14.31 6.51 6.07
C GLY A 148 -13.92 5.70 4.84
N ALA A 149 -14.86 5.06 4.14
CA ALA A 149 -14.62 4.35 2.90
C ALA A 149 -14.20 5.31 1.77
N VAL A 150 -13.02 5.11 1.18
CA VAL A 150 -12.49 5.90 0.06
C VAL A 150 -11.98 4.96 -1.02
N GLY A 151 -12.63 4.99 -2.17
CA GLY A 151 -12.32 4.11 -3.31
C GLY A 151 -13.55 3.83 -4.17
N ASP A 152 -13.43 2.83 -5.02
CA ASP A 152 -14.50 2.32 -5.88
C ASP A 152 -15.04 1.03 -5.28
N PHE A 153 -16.25 1.08 -4.71
CA PHE A 153 -16.83 -0.03 -3.98
C PHE A 153 -18.22 -0.37 -4.47
N GLU A 154 -18.52 -1.67 -4.39
CA GLU A 154 -19.86 -2.22 -4.48
C GLU A 154 -20.26 -2.77 -3.11
N ILE A 155 -21.52 -2.57 -2.73
CA ILE A 155 -22.12 -3.15 -1.51
C ILE A 155 -23.18 -4.15 -1.89
N ASP A 156 -23.16 -5.30 -1.25
CA ASP A 156 -24.13 -6.37 -1.43
C ASP A 156 -24.68 -6.84 -0.07
N LEU A 157 -25.98 -7.11 -0.04
CA LEU A 157 -26.66 -7.67 1.12
C LEU A 157 -27.32 -8.98 0.73
N ARG A 158 -26.88 -10.05 1.35
CA ARG A 158 -27.40 -11.40 1.13
C ARG A 158 -28.00 -11.97 2.41
N THR A 159 -29.10 -12.69 2.27
CA THR A 159 -29.73 -13.43 3.35
C THR A 159 -29.90 -14.90 2.96
N THR A 160 -29.82 -15.81 3.92
CA THR A 160 -30.03 -17.24 3.70
C THR A 160 -31.50 -17.62 3.47
N LYS A 161 -32.42 -16.76 3.92
CA LYS A 161 -33.87 -16.90 3.75
C LYS A 161 -34.49 -15.53 3.49
N THR A 162 -35.63 -15.50 2.80
CA THR A 162 -36.44 -14.29 2.58
C THR A 162 -37.61 -14.18 3.54
N ASP A 163 -38.03 -15.28 4.10
CA ASP A 163 -39.17 -15.38 5.01
C ASP A 163 -38.74 -16.13 6.27
N LEU A 164 -39.23 -15.70 7.43
CA LEU A 164 -38.96 -16.28 8.74
C LEU A 164 -40.25 -16.53 9.48
N ASN A 165 -40.41 -17.75 9.99
CA ASN A 165 -41.45 -18.08 10.99
C ASN A 165 -40.91 -17.82 12.38
N ALA A 166 -41.83 -17.83 13.38
CA ALA A 166 -41.45 -17.76 14.78
C ALA A 166 -40.45 -18.87 15.15
N SER A 167 -39.46 -18.53 15.97
CA SER A 167 -38.38 -19.45 16.40
C SER A 167 -37.42 -19.91 15.30
N GLU A 168 -37.43 -19.29 14.12
CA GLU A 168 -36.46 -19.54 13.06
C GLU A 168 -35.33 -18.49 13.08
N SER A 169 -34.22 -18.84 12.42
CA SER A 169 -33.08 -17.96 12.23
C SER A 169 -32.69 -17.85 10.74
N LEU A 170 -32.04 -16.74 10.41
CA LEU A 170 -31.37 -16.54 9.13
C LEU A 170 -29.99 -15.93 9.36
N GLN A 171 -29.11 -16.09 8.38
CA GLN A 171 -27.87 -15.33 8.30
C GLN A 171 -28.04 -14.20 7.30
N ALA A 172 -27.61 -12.99 7.70
CA ALA A 172 -27.53 -11.83 6.83
C ALA A 172 -26.08 -11.38 6.71
N THR A 173 -25.58 -11.30 5.48
CA THR A 173 -24.21 -10.91 5.17
C THR A 173 -24.22 -9.59 4.40
N VAL A 174 -23.55 -8.57 4.96
CA VAL A 174 -23.18 -7.34 4.24
C VAL A 174 -21.77 -7.49 3.75
N GLU A 175 -21.56 -7.41 2.44
CA GLU A 175 -20.25 -7.46 1.81
C GLU A 175 -19.97 -6.16 1.08
N ILE A 176 -18.76 -5.60 1.29
CA ILE A 176 -18.23 -4.51 0.50
C ILE A 176 -17.05 -5.05 -0.30
N SER A 177 -17.10 -4.91 -1.61
CA SER A 177 -16.04 -5.35 -2.53
C SER A 177 -15.57 -4.21 -3.41
N GLY A 178 -14.31 -4.26 -3.84
CA GLY A 178 -13.77 -3.25 -4.72
C GLY A 178 -12.30 -2.93 -4.51
N LYS A 179 -11.94 -1.69 -4.84
CA LYS A 179 -10.58 -1.15 -4.71
C LYS A 179 -10.61 0.15 -3.91
N GLY A 180 -9.81 0.21 -2.86
CA GLY A 180 -9.71 1.38 -1.98
C GLY A 180 -9.16 0.99 -0.62
N ASN A 181 -9.47 1.76 0.41
CA ASN A 181 -8.92 1.59 1.76
C ASN A 181 -9.59 0.48 2.60
N LEU A 182 -9.87 -0.68 2.00
CA LEU A 182 -10.67 -1.78 2.58
C LEU A 182 -10.27 -2.23 4.00
N LYS A 183 -9.01 -2.08 4.38
CA LYS A 183 -8.52 -2.42 5.73
C LYS A 183 -8.65 -1.30 6.76
N LEU A 184 -9.17 -0.14 6.36
CA LEU A 184 -9.20 1.08 7.17
C LEU A 184 -10.61 1.51 7.57
N PHE A 185 -11.63 0.72 7.22
CA PHE A 185 -13.01 0.90 7.65
C PHE A 185 -13.70 -0.45 7.79
N SER A 186 -14.88 -0.48 8.38
CA SER A 186 -15.68 -1.69 8.57
C SER A 186 -16.95 -1.65 7.74
N PRO A 187 -17.52 -2.80 7.33
CA PRO A 187 -18.86 -2.83 6.74
C PRO A 187 -19.89 -2.18 7.67
N PRO A 188 -20.92 -1.51 7.13
CA PRO A 188 -21.96 -0.90 7.95
C PRO A 188 -22.71 -1.95 8.76
N SER A 189 -23.18 -1.55 9.94
CA SER A 189 -24.02 -2.41 10.77
C SER A 189 -25.42 -2.54 10.18
N LEU A 190 -25.95 -3.76 10.19
CA LEU A 190 -27.34 -4.00 9.78
C LEU A 190 -28.33 -3.37 10.75
N GLN A 191 -29.25 -2.60 10.20
CA GLN A 191 -30.45 -2.15 10.91
C GLN A 191 -31.51 -3.24 10.73
N VAL A 192 -32.00 -3.79 11.84
CA VAL A 192 -33.00 -4.86 11.83
C VAL A 192 -34.25 -4.43 12.59
N PRO A 193 -35.46 -4.89 12.20
CA PRO A 193 -36.67 -4.66 12.94
C PRO A 193 -36.56 -5.16 14.39
N SER A 194 -37.28 -4.54 15.31
CA SER A 194 -37.30 -4.93 16.72
C SER A 194 -37.86 -6.34 17.00
N SER A 195 -38.50 -6.94 16.01
CA SER A 195 -38.95 -8.33 16.03
C SER A 195 -37.86 -9.35 15.85
N LEU A 196 -36.65 -8.91 15.45
CA LEU A 196 -35.48 -9.75 15.26
C LEU A 196 -34.44 -9.44 16.32
N GLU A 197 -33.86 -10.47 16.89
CA GLU A 197 -32.68 -10.39 17.72
C GLU A 197 -31.44 -10.60 16.83
N LYS A 198 -30.40 -9.79 17.07
CA LYS A 198 -29.16 -9.80 16.29
C LYS A 198 -28.00 -10.20 17.19
N TYR A 199 -27.26 -11.24 16.80
CA TYR A 199 -25.97 -11.58 17.41
C TYR A 199 -24.84 -10.72 16.86
N ASP A 200 -23.72 -10.70 17.59
CA ASP A 200 -22.50 -10.03 17.13
C ASP A 200 -22.07 -10.54 15.76
N PRO A 201 -21.68 -9.62 14.86
CA PRO A 201 -21.32 -10.02 13.51
C PRO A 201 -19.97 -10.75 13.48
N GLU A 202 -19.88 -11.75 12.64
CA GLU A 202 -18.61 -12.36 12.24
C GLU A 202 -18.00 -11.55 11.09
N TYR A 203 -16.82 -10.96 11.34
CA TYR A 203 -16.06 -10.21 10.34
C TYR A 203 -15.19 -11.14 9.51
N ASN A 204 -15.18 -10.95 8.19
CA ASN A 204 -14.31 -11.66 7.26
C ASN A 204 -13.64 -10.68 6.31
N GLU A 205 -12.33 -10.87 6.07
CA GLU A 205 -11.52 -10.03 5.19
C GLU A 205 -10.84 -10.90 4.12
N LYS A 206 -11.03 -10.53 2.85
CA LYS A 206 -10.37 -11.12 1.67
C LYS A 206 -9.74 -10.01 0.85
N VAL A 207 -8.73 -9.33 1.43
CA VAL A 207 -8.08 -8.17 0.81
C VAL A 207 -6.63 -8.49 0.48
N SER A 208 -6.26 -8.28 -0.77
CA SER A 208 -4.88 -8.28 -1.25
C SER A 208 -4.39 -6.84 -1.44
N THR A 209 -3.10 -6.61 -1.19
CA THR A 209 -2.46 -5.32 -1.42
C THR A 209 -1.31 -5.49 -2.41
N ASN A 210 -1.32 -4.70 -3.46
CA ASN A 210 -0.23 -4.60 -4.43
C ASN A 210 0.14 -3.12 -4.65
N ILE A 211 1.06 -2.84 -5.58
CA ILE A 211 1.53 -1.47 -5.83
C ILE A 211 0.42 -0.50 -6.28
N THR A 212 -0.72 -1.02 -6.76
CA THR A 212 -1.88 -0.20 -7.16
C THR A 212 -2.87 0.04 -6.02
N GLY A 213 -2.62 -0.49 -4.82
CA GLY A 213 -3.47 -0.37 -3.65
C GLY A 213 -4.12 -1.67 -3.18
N MET A 214 -5.05 -1.55 -2.24
CA MET A 214 -5.84 -2.67 -1.73
C MET A 214 -6.98 -3.00 -2.68
N LYS A 215 -7.25 -4.30 -2.86
CA LYS A 215 -8.39 -4.82 -3.63
C LYS A 215 -8.91 -6.10 -2.99
N GLY A 216 -10.22 -6.27 -3.00
CA GLY A 216 -10.86 -7.48 -2.47
C GLY A 216 -12.23 -7.20 -1.86
N SER A 217 -12.54 -7.88 -0.78
CA SER A 217 -13.80 -7.69 -0.05
C SER A 217 -13.63 -7.78 1.46
N ILE A 218 -14.52 -7.09 2.17
CA ILE A 218 -14.74 -7.19 3.60
C ILE A 218 -16.21 -7.47 3.85
N SER A 219 -16.56 -8.29 4.83
CA SER A 219 -17.95 -8.62 5.12
C SER A 219 -18.23 -8.81 6.60
N ASN A 220 -19.47 -8.51 6.98
CA ASN A 220 -20.04 -8.85 8.28
C ASN A 220 -21.21 -9.81 8.06
N THR A 221 -21.16 -10.96 8.73
CA THR A 221 -22.27 -11.94 8.74
C THR A 221 -22.91 -11.94 10.11
N CYS A 222 -24.20 -11.61 10.18
CA CYS A 222 -24.99 -11.59 11.42
C CYS A 222 -25.95 -12.76 11.42
N LEU A 223 -26.06 -13.45 12.55
CA LEU A 223 -27.17 -14.37 12.81
C LEU A 223 -28.33 -13.56 13.39
N LEU A 224 -29.49 -13.67 12.73
CA LEU A 224 -30.72 -13.03 13.14
C LEU A 224 -31.74 -14.10 13.46
N TYR A 225 -32.53 -13.93 14.53
CA TYR A 225 -33.61 -14.87 14.85
C TYR A 225 -34.83 -14.14 15.39
N THR A 226 -35.97 -14.77 15.22
CA THR A 226 -37.23 -14.26 15.77
C THR A 226 -37.40 -14.72 17.20
N SER A 227 -37.80 -13.79 18.10
CA SER A 227 -38.20 -14.15 19.46
C SER A 227 -39.41 -15.11 19.44
N PRO A 228 -39.51 -16.05 20.41
CA PRO A 228 -40.71 -16.88 20.54
C PRO A 228 -41.97 -16.01 20.64
N SER A 229 -43.00 -16.38 19.91
CA SER A 229 -44.29 -15.69 20.03
C SER A 229 -44.78 -15.75 21.48
N PRO A 230 -45.34 -14.65 22.04
CA PRO A 230 -45.91 -14.67 23.39
C PRO A 230 -46.98 -15.76 23.62
N ARG A 231 -47.48 -16.40 22.51
CA ARG A 231 -48.43 -17.48 22.59
C ARG A 231 -47.77 -18.84 22.86
N ASP A 232 -46.47 -19.01 22.66
CA ASP A 232 -45.73 -20.27 22.85
C ASP A 232 -45.15 -20.41 24.28
N SER A 233 -45.28 -19.36 25.11
CA SER A 233 -44.83 -19.32 26.51
C SER A 233 -45.89 -19.82 27.50
N ILE A 234 -47.04 -20.32 27.02
CA ILE A 234 -48.09 -20.90 27.88
C ILE A 234 -48.28 -22.39 27.47
N ARG A 235 -47.38 -23.22 27.95
CA ARG A 235 -47.60 -24.67 28.16
C ARG A 235 -46.83 -25.13 29.36
#